data_cba84eb2ca854be89e542747413cd3f0
#
_entry.id   cba84eb2ca854be89e542747413cd3f0
#
_cell.length_a   1.000
_cell.length_b   1.000
_cell.length_c   1.000
_cell.angle_alpha   90.00
_cell.angle_beta   90.00
_cell.angle_gamma   90.00
#
_symmetry.space_group_name_H-M   'P 1'
#
loop_
_entity.id
_entity.type
_entity.pdbx_description
1 polymer ?
#
loop_
_entity_poly.entity_id
_entity_poly.type
_entity_poly.pdbx_seq_one_letter_code
_entity_poly.pdbx_strand_id
1 'polypeptide(L)'
;MISQQLNDTITRIGPKTEAGAVLRCYWHPAALVEELESQLPIPVNLLGERLALVLDDAGDLRLVTRISAIGEPSVFYPDSTEIKIEVTGPTYPVMVKKGIAFAYLGNGEAPEFPNFDCFRADDTHVFAFKGLWECNWLQALEIGIDPAHASFLHRFLKDDDQGSNYGKQFRDQVAQTSMPMTQVLREYPRPDINVEETDYGLKITALRHMDNGQTHVRITNQIFPEAICIPMSREMTITQWHVPIDDENCYWFTLFTSFKEPVNKELMRAQRLKEHKLPTYAPLKNRENSYGYNPQEQADETYTGMGMDINVHDQWAVEGMGRIQNRTREHLGRSDKAIIRYRRILRQAIDAMGAGNRNALPMQNGEKIKTIIGPLSNDAVAPTENWSGASHQADLERRAACPWDTSV
;
A
#
# COMPACT_ATOMS: atom_id res chain seq x y z
N MET A 1 9.39 -12.95 -19.16
CA MET A 1 10.66 -12.19 -19.26
C MET A 1 10.43 -10.94 -20.09
N ILE A 2 10.99 -9.82 -19.68
CA ILE A 2 10.98 -8.56 -20.42
C ILE A 2 12.42 -8.13 -20.74
N SER A 3 12.61 -7.14 -21.64
CA SER A 3 13.95 -6.59 -21.92
C SER A 3 14.48 -5.76 -20.72
N GLN A 4 15.80 -5.60 -20.62
CA GLN A 4 16.40 -4.72 -19.61
C GLN A 4 15.89 -3.28 -19.76
N GLN A 5 15.82 -2.76 -21.01
CA GLN A 5 15.27 -1.43 -21.27
C GLN A 5 13.86 -1.28 -20.69
N LEU A 6 12.97 -2.26 -20.94
CA LEU A 6 11.60 -2.20 -20.39
C LEU A 6 11.61 -2.29 -18.86
N ASN A 7 12.49 -3.11 -18.28
CA ASN A 7 12.64 -3.15 -16.83
C ASN A 7 13.02 -1.77 -16.26
N ASP A 8 14.00 -1.12 -16.87
CA ASP A 8 14.41 0.24 -16.45
C ASP A 8 13.29 1.26 -16.65
N THR A 9 12.60 1.24 -17.79
CA THR A 9 11.46 2.13 -18.09
C THR A 9 10.37 2.07 -17.02
N ILE A 10 10.01 0.89 -16.51
CA ILE A 10 8.91 0.75 -15.54
C ILE A 10 9.34 0.85 -14.07
N THR A 11 10.64 0.82 -13.78
CA THR A 11 11.16 0.84 -12.39
C THR A 11 11.78 2.16 -11.96
N ARG A 12 12.39 2.91 -12.90
CA ARG A 12 13.07 4.17 -12.60
C ARG A 12 12.09 5.31 -12.42
N ILE A 13 12.26 6.12 -11.35
CA ILE A 13 11.23 7.09 -10.91
C ILE A 13 11.72 8.54 -10.86
N GLY A 14 12.97 8.81 -11.18
CA GLY A 14 13.51 10.18 -11.18
C GLY A 14 12.73 11.15 -12.07
N PRO A 15 12.95 12.48 -11.95
CA PRO A 15 12.17 13.51 -12.66
C PRO A 15 12.20 13.42 -14.21
N LYS A 16 13.18 12.71 -14.76
CA LYS A 16 13.38 12.58 -16.22
C LYS A 16 13.11 11.16 -16.74
N THR A 17 12.50 10.30 -15.93
CA THR A 17 12.17 8.92 -16.32
C THR A 17 10.71 8.79 -16.72
N GLU A 18 10.40 7.81 -17.56
CA GLU A 18 9.05 7.61 -18.09
C GLU A 18 8.06 7.24 -16.97
N ALA A 19 8.38 6.27 -16.11
CA ALA A 19 7.52 5.92 -14.98
C ALA A 19 7.44 7.07 -13.97
N GLY A 20 8.55 7.79 -13.72
CA GLY A 20 8.55 8.99 -12.88
C GLY A 20 7.61 10.09 -13.38
N ALA A 21 7.48 10.28 -14.69
CA ALA A 21 6.53 11.22 -15.27
C ALA A 21 5.08 10.81 -15.01
N VAL A 22 4.77 9.50 -15.08
CA VAL A 22 3.44 8.97 -14.75
C VAL A 22 3.14 9.17 -13.27
N LEU A 23 4.04 8.75 -12.38
CA LEU A 23 3.85 8.85 -10.93
C LEU A 23 3.55 10.30 -10.51
N ARG A 24 4.27 11.28 -11.03
CA ARG A 24 4.04 12.70 -10.73
C ARG A 24 2.66 13.24 -11.09
N CYS A 25 1.85 12.47 -11.82
CA CYS A 25 0.46 12.84 -12.09
C CYS A 25 -0.51 12.55 -10.94
N TYR A 26 -0.04 11.98 -9.82
CA TYR A 26 -0.87 11.53 -8.71
C TYR A 26 -0.46 12.14 -7.37
N TRP A 27 -1.36 12.06 -6.38
CA TRP A 27 -1.07 12.40 -5.00
C TRP A 27 -0.36 11.23 -4.33
N HIS A 28 0.75 11.51 -3.64
CA HIS A 28 1.55 10.53 -2.92
C HIS A 28 1.61 10.84 -1.43
N PRO A 29 1.50 9.83 -0.54
CA PRO A 29 1.88 9.99 0.86
C PRO A 29 3.33 10.50 0.98
N ALA A 30 3.53 11.55 1.77
CA ALA A 30 4.83 12.17 1.99
C ALA A 30 5.30 12.01 3.44
N ALA A 31 4.38 12.18 4.41
CA ALA A 31 4.66 12.02 5.83
C ALA A 31 3.40 11.60 6.60
N LEU A 32 3.58 11.05 7.81
CA LEU A 32 2.51 10.92 8.78
C LEU A 32 2.32 12.24 9.53
N VAL A 33 1.09 12.55 9.94
CA VAL A 33 0.81 13.77 10.72
C VAL A 33 1.56 13.76 12.04
N GLU A 34 1.75 12.60 12.68
CA GLU A 34 2.53 12.47 13.91
C GLU A 34 4.00 12.93 13.78
N GLU A 35 4.55 12.90 12.58
CA GLU A 35 5.90 13.41 12.32
C GLU A 35 5.92 14.94 12.31
N LEU A 36 4.81 15.58 11.86
CA LEU A 36 4.67 17.03 11.81
C LEU A 36 4.55 17.67 13.20
N GLU A 37 3.97 16.92 14.15
CA GLU A 37 3.83 17.37 15.55
C GLU A 37 5.16 17.44 16.29
N SER A 38 6.16 16.69 15.83
CA SER A 38 7.47 16.59 16.50
C SER A 38 8.41 17.76 16.14
N GLN A 39 8.44 18.17 14.87
CA GLN A 39 9.24 19.30 14.38
C GLN A 39 8.90 19.64 12.92
N LEU A 40 9.07 20.90 12.55
CA LEU A 40 9.14 21.38 11.16
C LEU A 40 10.42 22.23 11.02
N PRO A 41 11.12 22.18 9.88
CA PRO A 41 10.83 21.41 8.67
C PRO A 41 11.16 19.93 8.79
N ILE A 42 10.40 19.07 8.07
CA ILE A 42 10.66 17.63 8.00
C ILE A 42 11.32 17.29 6.67
N PRO A 43 12.47 16.63 6.66
CA PRO A 43 13.06 16.12 5.43
C PRO A 43 12.19 15.00 4.84
N VAL A 44 11.87 15.10 3.54
CA VAL A 44 11.09 14.13 2.79
C VAL A 44 11.87 13.75 1.53
N ASN A 45 12.09 12.46 1.31
CA ASN A 45 12.57 11.94 0.04
C ASN A 45 11.39 11.29 -0.68
N LEU A 46 11.05 11.78 -1.87
CA LEU A 46 9.87 11.35 -2.62
C LEU A 46 10.16 11.41 -4.11
N LEU A 47 9.87 10.33 -4.83
CA LEU A 47 10.07 10.22 -6.28
C LEU A 47 11.49 10.61 -6.74
N GLY A 48 12.52 10.23 -5.95
CA GLY A 48 13.91 10.52 -6.25
C GLY A 48 14.35 11.96 -5.95
N GLU A 49 13.49 12.77 -5.35
CA GLU A 49 13.78 14.16 -4.98
C GLU A 49 13.97 14.33 -3.48
N ARG A 50 14.91 15.21 -3.10
CA ARG A 50 15.16 15.58 -1.70
C ARG A 50 14.38 16.84 -1.39
N LEU A 51 13.34 16.69 -0.60
CA LEU A 51 12.35 17.72 -0.30
C LEU A 51 12.26 17.96 1.21
N ALA A 52 11.53 19.00 1.59
CA ALA A 52 11.18 19.28 2.98
C ALA A 52 9.72 19.73 3.08
N LEU A 53 9.01 19.25 4.09
CA LEU A 53 7.70 19.78 4.48
C LEU A 53 7.94 21.01 5.36
N VAL A 54 7.27 22.11 5.01
CA VAL A 54 7.34 23.40 5.69
C VAL A 54 5.94 23.99 5.84
N LEU A 55 5.78 24.95 6.74
CA LEU A 55 4.62 25.86 6.72
C LEU A 55 4.99 27.09 5.89
N ASP A 56 4.11 27.51 5.00
CA ASP A 56 4.24 28.79 4.31
C ASP A 56 3.80 29.96 5.20
N ASP A 57 3.90 31.20 4.70
CA ASP A 57 3.54 32.41 5.46
C ASP A 57 2.05 32.46 5.85
N ALA A 58 1.20 31.71 5.17
CA ALA A 58 -0.22 31.56 5.48
C ALA A 58 -0.50 30.46 6.52
N GLY A 59 0.51 29.67 6.89
CA GLY A 59 0.39 28.51 7.77
C GLY A 59 -0.05 27.24 7.06
N ASP A 60 -0.05 27.23 5.73
CA ASP A 60 -0.36 26.03 4.94
C ASP A 60 0.88 25.15 4.76
N LEU A 61 0.68 23.83 4.82
CA LEU A 61 1.73 22.87 4.52
C LEU A 61 2.11 22.90 3.04
N ARG A 62 3.42 22.99 2.78
CA ARG A 62 4.01 22.90 1.44
C ARG A 62 5.17 21.92 1.45
N LEU A 63 5.36 21.25 0.33
CA LEU A 63 6.55 20.47 0.06
C LEU A 63 7.47 21.30 -0.85
N VAL A 64 8.70 21.53 -0.40
CA VAL A 64 9.67 22.39 -1.12
C VAL A 64 10.94 21.62 -1.43
N THR A 65 11.66 22.02 -2.47
CA THR A 65 12.98 21.48 -2.76
C THR A 65 13.92 21.81 -1.62
N ARG A 66 14.57 20.82 -1.05
CA ARG A 66 15.54 21.03 0.05
C ARG A 66 16.80 21.67 -0.51
N ILE A 67 17.07 22.89 -0.08
CA ILE A 67 18.32 23.57 -0.36
C ILE A 67 19.41 22.90 0.49
N SER A 68 20.33 22.17 -0.14
CA SER A 68 21.61 21.91 0.47
C SER A 68 22.42 23.18 0.34
N ALA A 69 22.77 23.82 1.45
CA ALA A 69 23.82 24.81 1.44
C ALA A 69 25.05 24.19 0.78
N ILE A 70 25.61 24.87 -0.21
CA ILE A 70 26.78 24.42 -0.92
C ILE A 70 27.90 24.20 0.10
N GLY A 71 28.27 22.95 0.36
CA GLY A 71 29.48 22.58 1.07
C GLY A 71 29.37 22.10 2.52
N GLU A 72 28.21 22.15 3.19
CA GLU A 72 28.07 21.62 4.54
C GLU A 72 26.76 20.85 4.72
N PRO A 73 26.74 19.73 5.48
CA PRO A 73 25.47 19.14 5.91
C PRO A 73 24.76 20.19 6.75
N SER A 74 23.50 20.51 6.40
CA SER A 74 22.69 21.42 7.20
C SER A 74 22.50 20.82 8.59
N VAL A 75 23.33 21.27 9.54
CA VAL A 75 23.16 20.99 10.96
C VAL A 75 22.06 21.89 11.43
N PHE A 76 20.91 21.32 11.76
CA PHE A 76 19.85 22.05 12.45
C PHE A 76 20.32 22.29 13.88
N TYR A 77 20.53 23.55 14.25
CA TYR A 77 20.81 23.93 15.62
C TYR A 77 19.48 24.09 16.38
N PRO A 78 19.29 23.36 17.49
CA PRO A 78 18.04 23.38 18.25
C PRO A 78 17.69 24.73 18.89
N ASP A 79 18.65 25.63 19.01
CA ASP A 79 18.52 26.87 19.78
C ASP A 79 18.34 28.17 18.96
N SER A 80 18.13 28.06 17.63
CA SER A 80 17.88 29.24 16.82
C SER A 80 16.41 29.57 16.72
N THR A 81 15.99 30.65 17.32
CA THR A 81 14.59 31.12 17.41
C THR A 81 13.99 31.64 16.09
N GLU A 82 14.73 31.71 15.00
CA GLU A 82 14.21 32.05 13.66
C GLU A 82 15.08 31.41 12.58
N ILE A 83 14.63 30.27 12.06
CA ILE A 83 15.17 29.76 10.80
C ILE A 83 14.28 30.27 9.68
N LYS A 84 14.68 31.35 9.00
CA LYS A 84 14.09 31.73 7.73
C LYS A 84 14.58 30.75 6.67
N ILE A 85 13.71 29.85 6.26
CA ILE A 85 13.98 29.00 5.10
C ILE A 85 13.65 29.82 3.86
N GLU A 86 14.67 30.25 3.15
CA GLU A 86 14.48 30.89 1.86
C GLU A 86 14.15 29.80 0.81
N VAL A 87 12.90 29.69 0.41
CA VAL A 87 12.42 28.73 -0.59
C VAL A 87 12.78 29.26 -1.97
N THR A 88 13.81 28.70 -2.59
CA THR A 88 14.29 29.12 -3.91
C THR A 88 13.93 28.17 -5.06
N GLY A 89 13.23 27.06 -4.76
CA GLY A 89 12.87 26.01 -5.72
C GLY A 89 11.36 25.83 -5.89
N PRO A 90 10.93 24.83 -6.68
CA PRO A 90 9.53 24.47 -6.82
C PRO A 90 8.86 24.18 -5.48
N THR A 91 7.64 24.71 -5.33
CA THR A 91 6.76 24.45 -4.20
C THR A 91 5.62 23.57 -4.67
N TYR A 92 5.36 22.49 -3.94
CA TYR A 92 4.35 21.50 -4.28
C TYR A 92 3.18 21.56 -3.27
N PRO A 93 1.93 21.44 -3.74
CA PRO A 93 0.76 21.43 -2.86
C PRO A 93 0.75 20.17 -1.98
N VAL A 94 0.30 20.36 -0.74
CA VAL A 94 0.12 19.29 0.24
C VAL A 94 -1.31 19.29 0.75
N MET A 95 -1.88 18.12 0.93
CA MET A 95 -3.20 17.91 1.51
C MET A 95 -3.12 16.88 2.65
N VAL A 96 -3.67 17.22 3.81
CA VAL A 96 -3.73 16.29 4.94
C VAL A 96 -5.06 15.53 4.90
N LYS A 97 -4.97 14.21 4.91
CA LYS A 97 -6.11 13.29 4.96
C LYS A 97 -5.81 12.11 5.87
N LYS A 98 -6.69 11.89 6.85
CA LYS A 98 -6.67 10.69 7.71
C LYS A 98 -5.31 10.36 8.35
N GLY A 99 -4.60 11.39 8.83
CA GLY A 99 -3.30 11.21 9.49
C GLY A 99 -2.11 11.10 8.54
N ILE A 100 -2.30 11.35 7.24
CA ILE A 100 -1.24 11.36 6.22
C ILE A 100 -1.23 12.71 5.51
N ALA A 101 -0.05 13.29 5.32
CA ALA A 101 0.20 14.41 4.42
C ALA A 101 0.49 13.87 3.02
N PHE A 102 -0.37 14.17 2.06
CA PHE A 102 -0.22 13.82 0.65
C PHE A 102 0.34 15.01 -0.13
N ALA A 103 1.31 14.76 -0.99
CA ALA A 103 1.91 15.78 -1.87
C ALA A 103 1.69 15.44 -3.34
N TYR A 104 1.55 16.48 -4.15
CA TYR A 104 1.47 16.37 -5.61
C TYR A 104 2.70 17.03 -6.25
N LEU A 105 3.51 16.23 -6.96
CA LEU A 105 4.79 16.68 -7.57
C LEU A 105 4.67 16.95 -9.07
N GLY A 106 3.47 16.92 -9.61
CA GLY A 106 3.27 17.17 -11.04
C GLY A 106 3.31 18.65 -11.42
N ASN A 107 3.42 18.89 -12.72
CA ASN A 107 3.30 20.22 -13.29
C ASN A 107 1.83 20.61 -13.48
N GLY A 108 1.51 21.86 -13.18
CA GLY A 108 0.15 22.40 -13.32
C GLY A 108 -0.76 22.07 -12.14
N GLU A 109 -2.06 22.14 -12.39
CA GLU A 109 -3.08 21.91 -11.37
C GLU A 109 -3.10 20.44 -10.91
N ALA A 110 -3.19 20.25 -9.58
CA ALA A 110 -3.30 18.92 -9.01
C ALA A 110 -4.65 18.29 -9.37
N PRO A 111 -4.70 16.97 -9.63
CA PRO A 111 -5.97 16.29 -9.88
C PRO A 111 -6.84 16.31 -8.63
N GLU A 112 -8.14 16.13 -8.82
CA GLU A 112 -9.06 15.90 -7.72
C GLU A 112 -8.53 14.78 -6.81
N PHE A 113 -8.68 14.97 -5.50
CA PHE A 113 -8.28 13.96 -4.54
C PHE A 113 -9.33 12.83 -4.54
N PRO A 114 -8.91 11.54 -4.58
CA PRO A 114 -9.85 10.43 -4.68
C PRO A 114 -10.74 10.32 -3.43
N ASN A 115 -12.00 9.92 -3.64
CA ASN A 115 -12.99 9.77 -2.57
C ASN A 115 -13.17 8.30 -2.14
N PHE A 116 -12.06 7.60 -1.85
CA PHE A 116 -12.11 6.20 -1.42
C PHE A 116 -12.68 6.03 -0.01
N ASP A 117 -13.15 4.84 0.31
CA ASP A 117 -13.70 4.49 1.63
C ASP A 117 -12.76 4.89 2.78
N CYS A 118 -11.47 4.66 2.65
CA CYS A 118 -10.48 5.01 3.66
C CYS A 118 -10.38 6.52 3.94
N PHE A 119 -10.79 7.37 3.00
CA PHE A 119 -10.83 8.82 3.17
C PHE A 119 -12.18 9.34 3.65
N ARG A 120 -13.25 8.56 3.45
CA ARG A 120 -14.61 8.90 3.91
C ARG A 120 -14.88 8.45 5.33
N ALA A 121 -14.27 7.36 5.76
CA ALA A 121 -14.43 6.83 7.12
C ALA A 121 -14.15 7.90 8.18
N ASP A 122 -14.85 7.85 9.28
CA ASP A 122 -14.60 8.74 10.41
C ASP A 122 -13.18 8.57 10.95
N ASP A 123 -12.60 9.62 11.52
CA ASP A 123 -11.21 9.59 12.04
C ASP A 123 -11.01 8.55 13.14
N THR A 124 -12.07 8.21 13.89
CA THR A 124 -12.07 7.14 14.88
C THR A 124 -11.96 5.74 14.28
N HIS A 125 -12.29 5.58 13.00
CA HIS A 125 -12.33 4.30 12.29
C HIS A 125 -11.12 4.07 11.39
N VAL A 126 -10.11 4.95 11.43
CA VAL A 126 -8.90 4.82 10.63
C VAL A 126 -7.64 4.89 11.49
N PHE A 127 -6.61 4.16 11.08
CA PHE A 127 -5.26 4.24 11.65
C PHE A 127 -4.23 4.29 10.54
N ALA A 128 -3.36 5.31 10.57
CA ALA A 128 -2.26 5.50 9.62
C ALA A 128 -0.94 5.01 10.20
N PHE A 129 -0.11 4.37 9.38
CA PHE A 129 1.27 4.01 9.69
C PHE A 129 2.10 3.91 8.41
N LYS A 130 3.43 3.85 8.56
CA LYS A 130 4.36 3.58 7.46
C LYS A 130 5.51 2.68 7.90
N GLY A 131 6.21 2.09 6.94
CA GLY A 131 7.44 1.34 7.16
C GLY A 131 8.33 1.37 5.93
N LEU A 132 9.64 1.28 6.15
CA LEU A 132 10.64 1.29 5.10
C LEU A 132 10.84 -0.14 4.55
N TRP A 133 10.86 -0.28 3.22
CA TRP A 133 11.39 -1.45 2.52
C TRP A 133 12.55 -1.04 1.62
N GLU A 134 13.62 -1.81 1.70
CA GLU A 134 14.85 -1.57 0.94
C GLU A 134 14.81 -2.26 -0.43
N CYS A 135 13.78 -1.94 -1.19
CA CYS A 135 13.56 -2.44 -2.55
C CYS A 135 12.78 -1.43 -3.41
N ASN A 136 12.82 -1.66 -4.72
CA ASN A 136 12.07 -0.86 -5.68
C ASN A 136 10.55 -0.96 -5.45
N TRP A 137 9.87 0.16 -5.57
CA TRP A 137 8.42 0.32 -5.38
C TRP A 137 7.56 -0.69 -6.17
N LEU A 138 7.99 -1.03 -7.40
CA LEU A 138 7.22 -1.89 -8.28
C LEU A 138 7.17 -3.33 -7.78
N GLN A 139 8.29 -3.88 -7.28
CA GLN A 139 8.28 -5.23 -6.70
C GLN A 139 7.54 -5.25 -5.35
N ALA A 140 7.59 -4.15 -4.60
CA ALA A 140 6.80 -3.99 -3.38
C ALA A 140 5.29 -3.96 -3.67
N LEU A 141 4.85 -3.30 -4.75
CA LEU A 141 3.46 -3.33 -5.20
C LEU A 141 3.06 -4.72 -5.72
N GLU A 142 3.93 -5.35 -6.51
CA GLU A 142 3.63 -6.61 -7.20
C GLU A 142 3.35 -7.77 -6.25
N ILE A 143 3.98 -7.84 -5.07
CA ILE A 143 3.63 -8.85 -4.07
C ILE A 143 2.21 -8.64 -3.54
N GLY A 144 1.79 -7.40 -3.30
CA GLY A 144 0.46 -7.08 -2.78
C GLY A 144 -0.69 -7.38 -3.75
N ILE A 145 -0.41 -7.47 -5.05
CA ILE A 145 -1.40 -7.80 -6.10
C ILE A 145 -1.32 -9.26 -6.57
N ASP A 146 -0.47 -10.08 -5.96
CA ASP A 146 -0.47 -11.55 -6.15
C ASP A 146 -1.30 -12.25 -5.07
N PRO A 147 -2.52 -12.73 -5.36
CA PRO A 147 -3.32 -13.41 -4.33
C PRO A 147 -2.78 -14.77 -3.90
N ALA A 148 -1.84 -15.35 -4.65
CA ALA A 148 -1.29 -16.66 -4.36
C ALA A 148 -0.19 -16.61 -3.29
N HIS A 149 0.60 -15.52 -3.22
CA HIS A 149 1.69 -15.39 -2.25
C HIS A 149 1.22 -15.61 -0.81
N ALA A 150 0.04 -15.07 -0.46
CA ALA A 150 -0.50 -15.16 0.91
C ALA A 150 -0.67 -16.60 1.41
N SER A 151 -0.98 -17.54 0.52
CA SER A 151 -1.13 -18.96 0.86
C SER A 151 0.19 -19.65 1.21
N PHE A 152 1.32 -19.04 0.89
CA PHE A 152 2.66 -19.55 1.14
C PHE A 152 3.40 -18.66 2.15
N LEU A 153 3.66 -17.40 1.85
CA LEU A 153 4.41 -16.50 2.73
C LEU A 153 3.71 -16.29 4.08
N HIS A 154 2.39 -16.11 4.07
CA HIS A 154 1.59 -15.89 5.30
C HIS A 154 0.98 -17.18 5.84
N ARG A 155 1.60 -18.32 5.54
CA ARG A 155 1.11 -19.61 5.99
C ARG A 155 1.46 -19.86 7.44
N PHE A 156 0.45 -19.92 8.28
CA PHE A 156 0.55 -20.38 9.66
C PHE A 156 0.26 -21.88 9.71
N LEU A 157 1.08 -22.61 10.44
CA LEU A 157 0.97 -24.07 10.54
C LEU A 157 -0.11 -24.47 11.57
N LYS A 158 -0.43 -23.56 12.49
CA LYS A 158 -1.49 -23.70 13.49
C LYS A 158 -2.36 -22.46 13.46
N ASP A 159 -3.64 -22.64 13.79
CA ASP A 159 -4.54 -21.53 14.04
C ASP A 159 -4.39 -21.12 15.51
N ASP A 160 -4.14 -19.84 15.75
CA ASP A 160 -3.96 -19.29 17.08
C ASP A 160 -5.26 -18.63 17.55
N ASP A 161 -5.92 -19.27 18.52
CA ASP A 161 -7.18 -18.77 19.09
C ASP A 161 -6.99 -17.63 20.10
N GLN A 162 -5.76 -17.28 20.44
CA GLN A 162 -5.46 -16.55 21.67
C GLN A 162 -4.77 -15.20 21.48
N GLY A 163 -4.85 -14.54 20.40
CA GLY A 163 -4.09 -13.29 20.28
C GLY A 163 -4.91 -12.04 20.06
N SER A 164 -4.73 -11.02 20.89
CA SER A 164 -5.03 -9.63 20.57
C SER A 164 -3.85 -8.95 19.85
N ASN A 165 -3.02 -9.72 19.14
CA ASN A 165 -1.89 -9.18 18.40
C ASN A 165 -2.33 -8.66 17.02
N TYR A 166 -1.47 -7.89 16.38
CA TYR A 166 -1.71 -7.32 15.04
C TYR A 166 -2.08 -8.39 14.01
N GLY A 167 -1.45 -9.56 14.06
CA GLY A 167 -1.73 -10.67 13.16
C GLY A 167 -3.12 -11.27 13.32
N LYS A 168 -3.82 -11.06 14.43
CA LYS A 168 -5.19 -11.57 14.65
C LYS A 168 -6.17 -11.06 13.61
N GLN A 169 -6.02 -9.82 13.15
CA GLN A 169 -6.90 -9.21 12.14
C GLN A 169 -6.84 -9.96 10.81
N PHE A 170 -5.69 -10.59 10.47
CA PHE A 170 -5.55 -11.46 9.32
C PHE A 170 -6.04 -12.88 9.55
N ARG A 171 -6.10 -13.29 10.82
CA ARG A 171 -6.49 -14.64 11.24
C ARG A 171 -7.94 -14.69 11.71
N ASP A 172 -8.64 -13.56 11.62
CA ASP A 172 -10.06 -13.51 11.98
C ASP A 172 -10.91 -14.29 10.98
N GLN A 173 -12.12 -14.58 11.38
CA GLN A 173 -13.04 -15.39 10.59
C GLN A 173 -13.37 -14.69 9.26
N VAL A 174 -13.40 -15.47 8.21
CA VAL A 174 -13.95 -15.05 6.93
C VAL A 174 -15.45 -14.76 7.07
N ALA A 175 -15.96 -13.79 6.35
CA ALA A 175 -17.38 -13.45 6.39
C ALA A 175 -18.28 -14.68 6.16
N GLN A 176 -19.33 -14.80 6.95
CA GLN A 176 -20.35 -15.87 6.87
C GLN A 176 -19.86 -17.29 7.23
N THR A 177 -18.71 -17.42 7.86
CA THR A 177 -18.18 -18.70 8.35
C THR A 177 -17.43 -18.53 9.67
N SER A 178 -17.26 -19.62 10.41
CA SER A 178 -16.38 -19.68 11.59
C SER A 178 -14.94 -20.05 11.25
N MET A 179 -14.64 -20.31 9.97
CA MET A 179 -13.32 -20.74 9.54
C MET A 179 -12.32 -19.58 9.57
N PRO A 180 -11.17 -19.71 10.22
CA PRO A 180 -10.12 -18.69 10.17
C PRO A 180 -9.53 -18.55 8.76
N MET A 181 -9.16 -17.33 8.38
CA MET A 181 -8.49 -17.07 7.09
C MET A 181 -7.23 -17.92 6.91
N THR A 182 -6.46 -18.10 7.98
CA THR A 182 -5.23 -18.91 7.97
C THR A 182 -5.48 -20.35 7.58
N GLN A 183 -6.59 -20.93 8.04
CA GLN A 183 -7.02 -22.27 7.66
C GLN A 183 -7.38 -22.33 6.17
N VAL A 184 -8.14 -21.37 5.68
CA VAL A 184 -8.51 -21.32 4.26
C VAL A 184 -7.27 -21.22 3.37
N LEU A 185 -6.32 -20.35 3.70
CA LEU A 185 -5.07 -20.21 2.94
C LEU A 185 -4.19 -21.46 2.98
N ARG A 186 -4.22 -22.20 4.08
CA ARG A 186 -3.44 -23.43 4.27
C ARG A 186 -4.04 -24.61 3.51
N GLU A 187 -5.36 -24.77 3.57
CA GLU A 187 -6.06 -25.92 2.99
C GLU A 187 -6.31 -25.75 1.49
N TYR A 188 -6.56 -24.50 1.04
CA TYR A 188 -6.85 -24.16 -0.34
C TYR A 188 -5.81 -23.17 -0.92
N PRO A 189 -4.51 -23.58 -1.07
CA PRO A 189 -3.43 -22.64 -1.33
C PRO A 189 -3.38 -22.08 -2.77
N ARG A 190 -4.13 -22.66 -3.70
CA ARG A 190 -4.09 -22.31 -5.13
C ARG A 190 -5.42 -21.72 -5.59
N PRO A 191 -5.57 -20.37 -5.54
CA PRO A 191 -6.79 -19.73 -6.02
C PRO A 191 -6.88 -19.73 -7.55
N ASP A 192 -8.10 -19.81 -8.07
CA ASP A 192 -8.41 -19.31 -9.40
C ASP A 192 -8.49 -17.77 -9.34
N ILE A 193 -7.80 -17.09 -10.27
CA ILE A 193 -7.65 -15.64 -10.24
C ILE A 193 -8.35 -15.02 -11.45
N ASN A 194 -9.29 -14.11 -11.17
CA ASN A 194 -9.93 -13.25 -12.14
C ASN A 194 -9.43 -11.81 -11.95
N VAL A 195 -9.17 -11.11 -13.06
CA VAL A 195 -8.67 -9.73 -13.04
C VAL A 195 -9.51 -8.88 -13.97
N GLU A 196 -10.11 -7.83 -13.45
CA GLU A 196 -10.94 -6.86 -14.17
C GLU A 196 -10.30 -5.47 -14.10
N GLU A 197 -10.27 -4.76 -15.22
CA GLU A 197 -9.88 -3.34 -15.23
C GLU A 197 -11.04 -2.48 -14.72
N THR A 198 -10.69 -1.45 -13.94
CA THR A 198 -11.63 -0.50 -13.35
C THR A 198 -11.18 0.94 -13.65
N ASP A 199 -11.99 1.92 -13.32
CA ASP A 199 -11.60 3.33 -13.48
C ASP A 199 -10.44 3.75 -12.55
N TYR A 200 -10.14 2.96 -11.49
CA TYR A 200 -9.04 3.22 -10.56
C TYR A 200 -7.82 2.30 -10.74
N GLY A 201 -7.90 1.26 -11.55
CA GLY A 201 -6.83 0.27 -11.74
C GLY A 201 -7.37 -1.13 -11.97
N LEU A 202 -7.17 -2.08 -11.02
CA LEU A 202 -7.60 -3.46 -11.14
C LEU A 202 -8.43 -3.93 -9.95
N LYS A 203 -9.49 -4.70 -10.23
CA LYS A 203 -10.15 -5.57 -9.27
C LYS A 203 -9.65 -6.99 -9.47
N ILE A 204 -9.16 -7.61 -8.41
CA ILE A 204 -8.53 -8.94 -8.42
C ILE A 204 -9.35 -9.86 -7.53
N THR A 205 -9.98 -10.86 -8.11
CA THR A 205 -10.80 -11.83 -7.38
C THR A 205 -10.09 -13.17 -7.33
N ALA A 206 -9.78 -13.63 -6.12
CA ALA A 206 -9.20 -14.93 -5.85
C ALA A 206 -10.28 -15.88 -5.34
N LEU A 207 -10.50 -16.99 -6.06
CA LEU A 207 -11.50 -18.00 -5.76
C LEU A 207 -10.80 -19.28 -5.28
N ARG A 208 -11.13 -19.75 -4.08
CA ARG A 208 -10.68 -21.02 -3.54
C ARG A 208 -11.88 -21.94 -3.39
N HIS A 209 -12.01 -22.89 -4.32
CA HIS A 209 -13.10 -23.87 -4.32
C HIS A 209 -12.89 -24.89 -3.20
N MET A 210 -13.89 -25.04 -2.36
CA MET A 210 -13.86 -25.90 -1.18
C MET A 210 -14.62 -27.20 -1.48
N ASP A 211 -14.27 -28.28 -0.76
CA ASP A 211 -14.84 -29.62 -1.01
C ASP A 211 -16.34 -29.73 -0.70
N ASN A 212 -16.90 -28.75 0.03
CA ASN A 212 -18.30 -28.73 0.47
C ASN A 212 -19.25 -27.97 -0.48
N GLY A 213 -18.82 -27.68 -1.72
CA GLY A 213 -19.63 -26.93 -2.69
C GLY A 213 -19.67 -25.40 -2.44
N GLN A 214 -18.79 -24.92 -1.56
CA GLN A 214 -18.60 -23.49 -1.31
C GLN A 214 -17.32 -22.99 -1.96
N THR A 215 -17.20 -21.69 -2.07
CA THR A 215 -16.04 -21.00 -2.59
C THR A 215 -15.67 -19.84 -1.67
N HIS A 216 -14.44 -19.82 -1.20
CA HIS A 216 -13.88 -18.65 -0.58
C HIS A 216 -13.56 -17.60 -1.64
N VAL A 217 -14.11 -16.40 -1.48
CA VAL A 217 -13.97 -15.27 -2.39
C VAL A 217 -13.21 -14.17 -1.69
N ARG A 218 -12.02 -13.83 -2.22
CA ARG A 218 -11.23 -12.72 -1.72
C ARG A 218 -11.04 -11.69 -2.83
N ILE A 219 -11.48 -10.45 -2.59
CA ILE A 219 -11.38 -9.35 -3.53
C ILE A 219 -10.34 -8.36 -3.02
N THR A 220 -9.27 -8.22 -3.77
CA THR A 220 -8.20 -7.23 -3.59
C THR A 220 -8.24 -6.24 -4.75
N ASN A 221 -7.86 -5.00 -4.53
CA ASN A 221 -7.80 -4.00 -5.59
C ASN A 221 -6.38 -3.44 -5.70
N GLN A 222 -5.92 -3.28 -6.92
CA GLN A 222 -4.81 -2.41 -7.25
C GLN A 222 -5.38 -1.04 -7.60
N ILE A 223 -4.90 0.00 -6.92
CA ILE A 223 -5.23 1.39 -7.17
C ILE A 223 -4.03 2.03 -7.86
N PHE A 224 -4.22 2.48 -9.08
CA PHE A 224 -3.12 3.06 -9.86
C PHE A 224 -2.66 4.39 -9.26
N PRO A 225 -1.35 4.71 -9.22
CA PRO A 225 -0.26 3.88 -9.73
C PRO A 225 0.29 2.85 -8.73
N GLU A 226 0.42 3.13 -7.43
CA GLU A 226 1.24 2.34 -6.52
C GLU A 226 0.52 1.87 -5.26
N ALA A 227 -0.82 1.90 -5.27
CA ALA A 227 -1.57 1.50 -4.09
C ALA A 227 -2.36 0.20 -4.30
N ILE A 228 -2.69 -0.44 -3.18
CA ILE A 228 -3.57 -1.60 -3.09
C ILE A 228 -4.63 -1.35 -2.02
N CYS A 229 -5.79 -2.01 -2.15
CA CYS A 229 -6.76 -2.12 -1.07
C CYS A 229 -7.11 -3.59 -0.88
N ILE A 230 -6.83 -4.12 0.31
CA ILE A 230 -7.01 -5.53 0.65
C ILE A 230 -7.94 -5.70 1.86
N PRO A 231 -8.74 -6.78 1.94
CA PRO A 231 -9.46 -7.13 3.14
C PRO A 231 -8.49 -7.72 4.18
N MET A 232 -8.53 -7.22 5.40
CA MET A 232 -7.80 -7.81 6.53
C MET A 232 -8.63 -8.84 7.25
N SER A 233 -9.84 -8.46 7.55
CA SER A 233 -10.87 -9.27 8.17
C SER A 233 -12.19 -8.93 7.51
N ARG A 234 -13.25 -9.56 7.98
CA ARG A 234 -14.62 -9.31 7.58
C ARG A 234 -15.04 -7.82 7.68
N GLU A 235 -14.47 -7.07 8.63
CA GLU A 235 -14.91 -5.74 9.01
C GLU A 235 -13.85 -4.65 8.77
N MET A 236 -12.67 -5.02 8.32
CA MET A 236 -11.53 -4.12 8.16
C MET A 236 -10.86 -4.29 6.81
N THR A 237 -10.42 -3.17 6.24
CA THR A 237 -9.58 -3.13 5.05
C THR A 237 -8.26 -2.41 5.33
N ILE A 238 -7.26 -2.69 4.53
CA ILE A 238 -6.05 -1.87 4.41
C ILE A 238 -6.01 -1.25 3.03
N THR A 239 -5.84 0.08 2.97
CA THR A 239 -5.35 0.74 1.76
C THR A 239 -3.88 1.05 1.97
N GLN A 240 -3.01 0.56 1.10
CA GLN A 240 -1.56 0.66 1.23
C GLN A 240 -0.93 1.19 -0.04
N TRP A 241 -0.07 2.21 0.09
CA TRP A 241 0.73 2.81 -0.99
C TRP A 241 2.17 2.35 -0.87
N HIS A 242 2.80 1.98 -1.99
CA HIS A 242 4.22 1.64 -2.07
C HIS A 242 4.97 2.81 -2.69
N VAL A 243 5.23 3.82 -1.89
CA VAL A 243 5.70 5.14 -2.31
C VAL A 243 7.22 5.13 -2.54
N PRO A 244 7.71 5.35 -3.77
CA PRO A 244 9.14 5.35 -4.01
C PRO A 244 9.85 6.53 -3.36
N ILE A 245 10.86 6.24 -2.55
CA ILE A 245 11.84 7.19 -2.03
C ILE A 245 12.82 7.53 -3.15
N ASP A 246 13.39 6.48 -3.73
CA ASP A 246 14.30 6.47 -4.86
C ASP A 246 14.09 5.18 -5.68
N ASP A 247 14.99 4.86 -6.60
CA ASP A 247 14.89 3.66 -7.43
C ASP A 247 15.01 2.33 -6.65
N GLU A 248 15.59 2.37 -5.46
CA GLU A 248 16.01 1.19 -4.69
C GLU A 248 15.32 1.05 -3.33
N ASN A 249 14.55 2.06 -2.91
CA ASN A 249 13.88 2.10 -1.62
C ASN A 249 12.48 2.66 -1.76
N CYS A 250 11.54 2.14 -0.98
CA CYS A 250 10.18 2.67 -0.88
C CYS A 250 9.68 2.66 0.56
N TYR A 251 8.76 3.57 0.87
CA TYR A 251 7.90 3.44 2.05
C TYR A 251 6.60 2.75 1.65
N TRP A 252 6.12 1.81 2.46
CA TRP A 252 4.72 1.50 2.46
C TRP A 252 4.01 2.41 3.47
N PHE A 253 3.04 3.17 2.99
CA PHE A 253 2.10 3.90 3.84
C PHE A 253 0.78 3.15 3.86
N THR A 254 0.11 3.12 5.00
CA THR A 254 -1.14 2.37 5.13
C THR A 254 -2.19 3.13 5.90
N LEU A 255 -3.45 2.95 5.47
CA LEU A 255 -4.65 3.29 6.21
C LEU A 255 -5.44 2.02 6.49
N PHE A 256 -5.49 1.64 7.75
CA PHE A 256 -6.42 0.64 8.25
C PHE A 256 -7.78 1.29 8.40
N THR A 257 -8.82 0.68 7.87
CA THR A 257 -10.17 1.25 7.85
C THR A 257 -11.17 0.24 8.38
N SER A 258 -11.85 0.57 9.48
CA SER A 258 -12.89 -0.26 10.09
C SER A 258 -14.28 0.16 9.59
N PHE A 259 -15.07 -0.82 9.17
CA PHE A 259 -16.48 -0.66 8.78
C PHE A 259 -17.46 -0.91 9.94
N LYS A 260 -16.94 -1.17 11.16
CA LYS A 260 -17.79 -1.48 12.30
C LYS A 260 -17.40 -0.67 13.52
N GLU A 261 -16.45 -1.14 14.31
CA GLU A 261 -16.04 -0.50 15.56
C GLU A 261 -14.88 0.48 15.34
N PRO A 262 -14.77 1.55 16.13
CA PRO A 262 -13.59 2.40 16.14
C PRO A 262 -12.30 1.59 16.37
N VAL A 263 -11.21 1.99 15.71
CA VAL A 263 -9.91 1.36 15.87
C VAL A 263 -9.20 1.83 17.14
N ASN A 264 -8.56 0.92 17.85
CA ASN A 264 -7.69 1.28 18.96
C ASN A 264 -6.31 1.72 18.43
N LYS A 265 -6.19 3.03 18.12
CA LYS A 265 -4.97 3.61 17.53
C LYS A 265 -3.73 3.42 18.39
N GLU A 266 -3.85 3.55 19.71
CA GLU A 266 -2.73 3.38 20.64
C GLU A 266 -2.20 1.94 20.61
N LEU A 267 -3.10 0.96 20.67
CA LEU A 267 -2.73 -0.45 20.57
C LEU A 267 -2.09 -0.76 19.21
N MET A 268 -2.69 -0.32 18.12
CA MET A 268 -2.17 -0.57 16.77
C MET A 268 -0.79 0.07 16.59
N ARG A 269 -0.60 1.30 17.06
CA ARG A 269 0.69 1.99 17.05
C ARG A 269 1.74 1.25 17.90
N ALA A 270 1.39 0.85 19.12
CA ALA A 270 2.29 0.10 19.98
C ALA A 270 2.72 -1.23 19.36
N GLN A 271 1.82 -1.91 18.66
CA GLN A 271 2.13 -3.15 17.91
C GLN A 271 3.09 -2.88 16.75
N ARG A 272 2.86 -1.81 15.96
CA ARG A 272 3.76 -1.44 14.87
C ARG A 272 5.16 -1.03 15.35
N LEU A 273 5.26 -0.34 16.48
CA LEU A 273 6.54 0.06 17.08
C LEU A 273 7.34 -1.10 17.69
N LYS A 274 6.77 -2.29 17.82
CA LYS A 274 7.55 -3.51 18.12
C LYS A 274 8.34 -4.01 16.92
N GLU A 275 7.95 -3.61 15.72
CA GLU A 275 8.58 -4.05 14.47
C GLU A 275 9.34 -2.93 13.76
N HIS A 276 9.20 -1.65 14.18
CA HIS A 276 9.77 -0.49 13.49
C HIS A 276 10.42 0.49 14.44
N LYS A 277 11.51 1.11 14.00
CA LYS A 277 12.31 2.09 14.75
C LYS A 277 12.01 3.52 14.29
N LEU A 278 11.61 4.41 15.22
CA LEU A 278 11.47 5.84 14.96
C LEU A 278 12.84 6.55 15.00
N PRO A 279 13.00 7.68 14.33
CA PRO A 279 12.02 8.38 13.48
C PRO A 279 11.99 7.86 12.02
N THR A 280 12.82 6.92 11.66
CA THR A 280 13.01 6.47 10.27
C THR A 280 11.95 5.46 9.80
N TYR A 281 11.17 4.88 10.71
CA TYR A 281 10.26 3.76 10.44
C TYR A 281 10.95 2.56 9.79
N ALA A 282 12.27 2.45 9.99
CA ALA A 282 13.05 1.30 9.55
C ALA A 282 12.64 0.04 10.32
N PRO A 283 12.51 -1.10 9.64
CA PRO A 283 12.13 -2.35 10.29
C PRO A 283 13.24 -2.85 11.22
N LEU A 284 12.84 -3.39 12.38
CA LEU A 284 13.77 -4.04 13.32
C LEU A 284 14.24 -5.40 12.80
N LYS A 285 13.37 -6.11 12.07
CA LYS A 285 13.71 -7.32 11.33
C LYS A 285 14.05 -6.94 9.90
N ASN A 286 15.28 -7.16 9.48
CA ASN A 286 15.79 -6.72 8.20
C ASN A 286 16.90 -7.68 7.69
N ARG A 287 17.52 -7.35 6.58
CA ARG A 287 18.58 -8.16 5.95
C ARG A 287 19.76 -8.43 6.88
N GLU A 288 20.16 -7.49 7.74
CA GLU A 288 21.33 -7.60 8.61
C GLU A 288 21.16 -8.70 9.68
N ASN A 289 19.93 -8.93 10.13
CA ASN A 289 19.59 -9.96 11.11
C ASN A 289 18.79 -11.13 10.51
N SER A 290 18.88 -11.33 9.18
CA SER A 290 18.17 -12.38 8.46
C SER A 290 16.64 -12.34 8.72
N TYR A 291 16.08 -11.15 8.86
CA TYR A 291 14.66 -10.90 9.15
C TYR A 291 14.14 -11.61 10.41
N GLY A 292 15.03 -11.84 11.36
CA GLY A 292 14.71 -12.55 12.60
C GLY A 292 14.39 -14.04 12.41
N TYR A 293 14.90 -14.67 11.35
CA TYR A 293 14.64 -16.07 11.01
C TYR A 293 14.97 -17.01 12.18
N ASN A 294 14.04 -17.89 12.48
CA ASN A 294 14.14 -18.93 13.50
C ASN A 294 13.71 -20.28 12.90
N PRO A 295 14.64 -21.27 12.80
CA PRO A 295 14.34 -22.57 12.20
C PRO A 295 13.34 -23.40 13.02
N GLN A 296 13.26 -23.21 14.34
CA GLN A 296 12.27 -23.92 15.17
C GLN A 296 10.86 -23.37 14.91
N GLU A 297 10.72 -22.04 14.83
CA GLU A 297 9.46 -21.40 14.46
C GLU A 297 9.00 -21.83 13.05
N GLN A 298 9.95 -21.92 12.09
CA GLN A 298 9.64 -22.41 10.75
C GLN A 298 9.10 -23.84 10.75
N ALA A 299 9.59 -24.67 11.65
CA ALA A 299 9.11 -26.07 11.77
C ALA A 299 7.72 -26.17 12.41
N ASP A 300 7.40 -25.29 13.36
CA ASP A 300 6.28 -25.49 14.28
C ASP A 300 5.13 -24.48 14.13
N GLU A 301 5.40 -23.26 13.62
CA GLU A 301 4.46 -22.14 13.71
C GLU A 301 4.18 -21.45 12.38
N THR A 302 5.21 -20.93 11.70
CA THR A 302 5.03 -20.18 10.45
C THR A 302 5.90 -20.75 9.33
N TYR A 303 5.42 -20.68 8.10
CA TYR A 303 6.16 -21.17 6.95
C TYR A 303 7.53 -20.48 6.77
N THR A 304 7.61 -19.19 7.10
CA THR A 304 8.83 -18.39 6.95
C THR A 304 9.79 -18.48 8.11
N GLY A 305 9.31 -18.76 9.32
CA GLY A 305 10.12 -18.70 10.55
C GLY A 305 10.56 -17.29 10.93
N MET A 306 9.82 -16.25 10.51
CA MET A 306 10.19 -14.84 10.68
C MET A 306 9.23 -14.08 11.60
N GLY A 307 8.49 -14.79 12.44
CA GLY A 307 7.50 -14.24 13.36
C GLY A 307 6.11 -14.16 12.74
N MET A 308 5.23 -13.48 13.46
CA MET A 308 3.81 -13.43 13.15
C MET A 308 3.41 -12.20 12.29
N ASP A 309 4.35 -11.28 12.07
CA ASP A 309 4.08 -10.08 11.27
C ASP A 309 4.25 -10.37 9.77
N ILE A 310 3.14 -10.36 9.04
CA ILE A 310 3.11 -10.65 7.61
C ILE A 310 3.90 -9.64 6.79
N ASN A 311 4.06 -8.38 7.25
CA ASN A 311 4.86 -7.39 6.53
C ASN A 311 6.35 -7.76 6.52
N VAL A 312 6.84 -8.47 7.54
CA VAL A 312 8.21 -9.01 7.55
C VAL A 312 8.38 -10.12 6.51
N HIS A 313 7.34 -10.95 6.33
CA HIS A 313 7.34 -12.00 5.31
C HIS A 313 7.42 -11.40 3.89
N ASP A 314 6.61 -10.37 3.63
CA ASP A 314 6.61 -9.65 2.35
C ASP A 314 7.94 -8.94 2.13
N GLN A 315 8.43 -8.22 3.14
CA GLN A 315 9.72 -7.54 3.10
C GLN A 315 10.86 -8.48 2.71
N TRP A 316 10.96 -9.63 3.38
CA TRP A 316 11.96 -10.64 3.06
C TRP A 316 11.87 -11.10 1.59
N ALA A 317 10.66 -11.39 1.12
CA ALA A 317 10.45 -11.87 -0.24
C ALA A 317 10.85 -10.81 -1.29
N VAL A 318 10.40 -9.56 -1.13
CA VAL A 318 10.67 -8.50 -2.11
C VAL A 318 12.11 -8.01 -2.06
N GLU A 319 12.70 -7.87 -0.88
CA GLU A 319 14.10 -7.49 -0.72
C GLU A 319 15.05 -8.61 -1.16
N GLY A 320 14.63 -9.88 -1.02
CA GLY A 320 15.37 -11.06 -1.48
C GLY A 320 15.59 -11.09 -3.00
N MET A 321 14.73 -10.41 -3.77
CA MET A 321 14.88 -10.27 -5.23
C MET A 321 15.93 -9.22 -5.64
N GLY A 322 16.60 -8.57 -4.68
CA GLY A 322 17.55 -7.47 -4.89
C GLY A 322 16.86 -6.10 -4.81
N ARG A 323 17.67 -5.03 -4.81
CA ARG A 323 17.16 -3.64 -4.74
C ARG A 323 16.20 -3.34 -5.87
N ILE A 324 16.51 -3.75 -7.09
CA ILE A 324 15.62 -3.71 -8.26
C ILE A 324 15.57 -5.11 -8.85
N GLN A 325 14.39 -5.71 -8.86
CA GLN A 325 14.19 -7.04 -9.43
C GLN A 325 14.63 -7.11 -10.88
N ASN A 326 15.44 -8.10 -11.21
CA ASN A 326 15.85 -8.38 -12.59
C ASN A 326 14.76 -9.19 -13.32
N ARG A 327 13.81 -8.48 -13.93
CA ARG A 327 12.68 -9.08 -14.66
C ARG A 327 13.07 -9.69 -16.01
N THR A 328 14.34 -9.55 -16.43
CA THR A 328 14.84 -10.25 -17.63
C THR A 328 15.00 -11.76 -17.39
N ARG A 329 14.93 -12.19 -16.12
CA ARG A 329 15.10 -13.58 -15.70
C ARG A 329 13.86 -14.16 -15.01
N GLU A 330 12.77 -13.38 -14.95
CA GLU A 330 11.53 -13.84 -14.32
C GLU A 330 10.78 -14.88 -15.18
N HIS A 331 9.97 -15.69 -14.52
CA HIS A 331 9.09 -16.68 -15.14
C HIS A 331 7.67 -16.53 -14.57
N LEU A 332 6.86 -15.70 -15.21
CA LEU A 332 5.49 -15.49 -14.79
C LEU A 332 4.60 -16.69 -15.12
N GLY A 333 3.75 -17.08 -14.17
CA GLY A 333 2.85 -18.20 -14.27
C GLY A 333 1.37 -17.79 -14.32
N ARG A 334 0.49 -18.75 -14.06
CA ARG A 334 -0.98 -18.53 -14.08
C ARG A 334 -1.46 -17.68 -12.90
N SER A 335 -0.74 -17.68 -11.79
CA SER A 335 -1.02 -16.85 -10.60
C SER A 335 -0.72 -15.37 -10.82
N ASP A 336 0.18 -15.06 -11.77
CA ASP A 336 0.69 -13.70 -11.97
C ASP A 336 -0.18 -12.83 -12.91
N LYS A 337 -1.43 -13.22 -13.15
CA LYS A 337 -2.35 -12.51 -14.07
C LYS A 337 -2.49 -11.04 -13.72
N ALA A 338 -2.57 -10.71 -12.43
CA ALA A 338 -2.70 -9.32 -11.96
C ALA A 338 -1.43 -8.52 -12.23
N ILE A 339 -0.25 -9.08 -11.98
CA ILE A 339 1.05 -8.48 -12.27
C ILE A 339 1.18 -8.18 -13.76
N ILE A 340 0.85 -9.16 -14.62
CA ILE A 340 0.88 -9.00 -16.07
C ILE A 340 -0.06 -7.88 -16.52
N ARG A 341 -1.29 -7.83 -15.97
CA ARG A 341 -2.29 -6.83 -16.32
C ARG A 341 -1.89 -5.45 -15.84
N TYR A 342 -1.39 -5.34 -14.61
CA TYR A 342 -0.90 -4.09 -14.05
C TYR A 342 0.26 -3.50 -14.88
N ARG A 343 1.28 -4.30 -15.22
CA ARG A 343 2.39 -3.84 -16.06
C ARG A 343 1.94 -3.38 -17.45
N ARG A 344 0.88 -3.98 -17.98
CA ARG A 344 0.26 -3.50 -19.23
C ARG A 344 -0.34 -2.11 -19.05
N ILE A 345 -1.11 -1.87 -17.98
CA ILE A 345 -1.69 -0.54 -17.69
C ILE A 345 -0.58 0.49 -17.47
N LEU A 346 0.46 0.15 -16.70
CA LEU A 346 1.59 1.04 -16.47
C LEU A 346 2.29 1.42 -17.79
N ARG A 347 2.51 0.47 -18.68
CA ARG A 347 3.10 0.76 -20.00
C ARG A 347 2.20 1.66 -20.85
N GLN A 348 0.89 1.38 -20.88
CA GLN A 348 -0.07 2.23 -21.58
C GLN A 348 -0.08 3.66 -21.02
N ALA A 349 0.02 3.82 -19.71
CA ALA A 349 0.15 5.14 -19.07
C ALA A 349 1.45 5.84 -19.44
N ILE A 350 2.58 5.13 -19.50
CA ILE A 350 3.87 5.65 -19.94
C ILE A 350 3.79 6.11 -21.41
N ASP A 351 3.23 5.28 -22.30
CA ASP A 351 3.06 5.62 -23.70
C ASP A 351 2.15 6.84 -23.89
N ALA A 352 1.05 6.93 -23.12
CA ALA A 352 0.14 8.06 -23.13
C ALA A 352 0.80 9.36 -22.65
N MET A 353 1.61 9.29 -21.60
CA MET A 353 2.40 10.45 -21.12
C MET A 353 3.42 10.89 -22.17
N GLY A 354 4.12 9.96 -22.81
CA GLY A 354 5.04 10.26 -23.91
C GLY A 354 4.36 10.95 -25.11
N ALA A 355 3.08 10.65 -25.34
CA ALA A 355 2.23 11.29 -26.34
C ALA A 355 1.57 12.62 -25.86
N GLY A 356 1.82 13.07 -24.63
CA GLY A 356 1.20 14.27 -24.05
C GLY A 356 -0.27 14.10 -23.65
N ASN A 357 -0.77 12.87 -23.57
CA ASN A 357 -2.18 12.56 -23.27
C ASN A 357 -2.37 12.10 -21.82
N ARG A 358 -2.20 13.01 -20.88
CA ARG A 358 -2.40 12.75 -19.45
C ARG A 358 -3.82 12.24 -19.12
N ASN A 359 -4.83 12.69 -19.83
CA ASN A 359 -6.24 12.33 -19.56
C ASN A 359 -6.54 10.84 -19.85
N ALA A 360 -5.66 10.14 -20.56
CA ALA A 360 -5.78 8.70 -20.79
C ALA A 360 -5.29 7.83 -19.61
N LEU A 361 -4.66 8.43 -18.60
CA LEU A 361 -4.20 7.72 -17.41
C LEU A 361 -5.40 7.39 -16.49
N PRO A 362 -5.35 6.26 -15.76
CA PRO A 362 -6.36 5.95 -14.73
C PRO A 362 -6.52 7.13 -13.75
N MET A 363 -7.73 7.38 -13.28
CA MET A 363 -8.06 8.43 -12.29
C MET A 363 -7.60 9.86 -12.66
N GLN A 364 -7.42 10.20 -13.93
CA GLN A 364 -7.17 11.58 -14.36
C GLN A 364 -8.45 12.31 -14.81
N ASN A 365 -9.58 11.62 -14.87
CA ASN A 365 -10.89 12.23 -15.10
C ASN A 365 -11.57 12.56 -13.75
N GLY A 366 -11.58 13.84 -13.38
CA GLY A 366 -12.07 14.31 -12.08
C GLY A 366 -13.53 13.95 -11.78
N GLU A 367 -14.41 13.94 -12.78
CA GLU A 367 -15.82 13.55 -12.60
C GLU A 367 -15.94 12.07 -12.20
N LYS A 368 -15.17 11.20 -12.84
CA LYS A 368 -15.14 9.77 -12.50
C LYS A 368 -14.56 9.49 -11.13
N ILE A 369 -13.51 10.22 -10.72
CA ILE A 369 -12.86 10.03 -9.41
C ILE A 369 -13.85 10.27 -8.27
N LYS A 370 -14.71 11.28 -8.40
CA LYS A 370 -15.72 11.63 -7.38
C LYS A 370 -16.77 10.54 -7.19
N THR A 371 -17.02 9.74 -8.20
CA THR A 371 -18.07 8.70 -8.19
C THR A 371 -17.57 7.29 -7.88
N ILE A 372 -16.27 7.12 -7.59
CA ILE A 372 -15.73 5.81 -7.20
C ILE A 372 -16.21 5.46 -5.79
N ILE A 373 -16.97 4.37 -5.71
CA ILE A 373 -17.35 3.73 -4.43
C ILE A 373 -16.33 2.65 -4.10
N GLY A 374 -15.80 2.68 -2.91
CA GLY A 374 -14.88 1.64 -2.45
C GLY A 374 -13.42 2.10 -2.42
N PRO A 375 -12.50 1.34 -2.99
CA PRO A 375 -12.67 0.10 -3.79
C PRO A 375 -13.32 -1.05 -3.00
N LEU A 376 -14.12 -1.86 -3.69
CA LEU A 376 -14.73 -3.06 -3.10
C LEU A 376 -13.62 -4.06 -2.71
N SER A 377 -13.35 -4.18 -1.42
CA SER A 377 -12.39 -5.14 -0.87
C SER A 377 -13.13 -6.03 0.13
N ASN A 378 -13.24 -7.32 -0.16
CA ASN A 378 -14.08 -8.24 0.59
C ASN A 378 -13.44 -9.61 0.73
N ASP A 379 -13.80 -10.30 1.81
CA ASP A 379 -13.39 -11.66 2.12
C ASP A 379 -14.61 -12.42 2.64
N ALA A 380 -15.07 -13.42 1.88
CA ALA A 380 -16.31 -14.13 2.17
C ALA A 380 -16.25 -15.58 1.72
N VAL A 381 -17.11 -16.43 2.28
CA VAL A 381 -17.44 -17.77 1.76
C VAL A 381 -18.85 -17.73 1.20
N ALA A 382 -19.01 -18.28 -0.01
CA ALA A 382 -20.26 -18.24 -0.74
C ALA A 382 -20.52 -19.55 -1.48
N PRO A 383 -21.77 -19.90 -1.84
CA PRO A 383 -22.05 -21.04 -2.72
C PRO A 383 -21.31 -20.91 -4.06
N THR A 384 -20.65 -22.00 -4.50
CA THR A 384 -19.83 -21.99 -5.72
C THR A 384 -20.60 -21.52 -6.95
N GLU A 385 -21.86 -21.90 -7.06
CA GLU A 385 -22.75 -21.55 -8.19
C GLU A 385 -23.19 -20.08 -8.22
N ASN A 386 -23.11 -19.36 -7.07
CA ASN A 386 -23.50 -17.96 -6.96
C ASN A 386 -22.52 -17.14 -6.13
N TRP A 387 -21.24 -17.44 -6.19
CA TRP A 387 -20.21 -16.77 -5.39
C TRP A 387 -20.18 -15.23 -5.59
N SER A 388 -20.39 -14.77 -6.82
CA SER A 388 -20.33 -13.34 -7.16
C SER A 388 -21.50 -12.57 -6.54
N GLY A 389 -22.74 -13.07 -6.68
CA GLY A 389 -23.92 -12.44 -6.08
C GLY A 389 -23.85 -12.44 -4.56
N ALA A 390 -23.46 -13.56 -3.94
CA ALA A 390 -23.36 -13.68 -2.49
C ALA A 390 -22.23 -12.79 -1.93
N SER A 391 -21.10 -12.70 -2.60
CA SER A 391 -19.99 -11.82 -2.19
C SER A 391 -20.41 -10.33 -2.29
N HIS A 392 -21.11 -9.94 -3.34
CA HIS A 392 -21.65 -8.59 -3.47
C HIS A 392 -22.68 -8.27 -2.39
N GLN A 393 -23.59 -9.18 -2.09
CA GLN A 393 -24.58 -9.03 -1.02
C GLN A 393 -23.91 -8.85 0.35
N ALA A 394 -22.87 -9.62 0.64
CA ALA A 394 -22.10 -9.51 1.88
C ALA A 394 -21.43 -8.12 2.04
N ASP A 395 -20.97 -7.52 0.94
CA ASP A 395 -20.43 -6.16 0.98
C ASP A 395 -21.53 -5.11 1.19
N LEU A 396 -22.69 -5.26 0.53
CA LEU A 396 -23.85 -4.37 0.74
C LEU A 396 -24.32 -4.40 2.21
N GLU A 397 -24.39 -5.58 2.82
CA GLU A 397 -24.75 -5.74 4.23
C GLU A 397 -23.73 -5.07 5.16
N ARG A 398 -22.43 -5.26 4.89
CA ARG A 398 -21.36 -4.59 5.63
C ARG A 398 -21.48 -3.06 5.53
N ARG A 399 -21.72 -2.53 4.34
CA ARG A 399 -21.88 -1.08 4.09
C ARG A 399 -23.14 -0.54 4.76
N ALA A 400 -24.27 -1.27 4.71
CA ALA A 400 -25.50 -0.87 5.34
C ALA A 400 -25.42 -0.84 6.88
N ALA A 401 -24.56 -1.68 7.48
CA ALA A 401 -24.30 -1.72 8.92
C ALA A 401 -23.19 -0.74 9.37
N CYS A 402 -22.51 -0.10 8.42
CA CYS A 402 -21.38 0.77 8.70
C CYS A 402 -21.83 2.06 9.43
N PRO A 403 -21.13 2.51 10.49
CA PRO A 403 -21.53 3.68 11.27
C PRO A 403 -21.21 5.01 10.58
N TRP A 404 -20.35 5.01 9.56
CA TRP A 404 -20.03 6.20 8.76
C TRP A 404 -20.58 6.05 7.33
N ASP A 405 -20.72 7.18 6.63
CA ASP A 405 -21.37 7.21 5.31
C ASP A 405 -20.53 6.48 4.24
N THR A 406 -21.05 5.39 3.73
CA THR A 406 -20.46 4.60 2.63
C THR A 406 -21.09 4.90 1.27
N SER A 407 -22.08 5.81 1.19
CA SER A 407 -22.68 6.25 -0.07
C SER A 407 -21.76 7.23 -0.82
N VAL A 408 -22.00 7.42 -2.11
CA VAL A 408 -21.30 8.42 -2.96
C VAL A 408 -22.21 9.59 -3.22
#